data_2f1e58682ea2661783258ed07adb3f86
#
_entry.id   2f1e58682ea2661783258ed07adb3f86
#
_cell.length_a   1.000
_cell.length_b   1.000
_cell.length_c   1.000
_cell.angle_alpha   90.00
_cell.angle_beta   90.00
_cell.angle_gamma   90.00
#
_symmetry.space_group_name_H-M   'P 1'
#
loop_
_entity.id
_entity.type
_entity.pdbx_description
1 polymer ?
#
loop_
_entity_poly.entity_id
_entity_poly.type
_entity_poly.pdbx_seq_one_letter_code
_entity_poly.pdbx_strand_id
1 'polypeptide(L)'
;EEYIFNAQKTKDSQEAQEYIKERFIYDDGDGRLYSRDPVTNPASVPTPSLIYEYKGYKPPIKGWAFSYETMKEWDEAGRLYFPEDKNQRIRRKTFLDEYEGQPIQNLWTDIYVINSQAKESTDYATQKPESLLERIIKTSSDDGCIIADFFGGSGVTAAVANKLGRKFIHCDIGLNS
;
A
#
# COMPACT_ATOMS: atom_id res chain seq x y z
N GLU A 1 -15.95 -8.16 20.50
CA GLU A 1 -15.27 -8.96 19.45
C GLU A 1 -14.37 -8.01 18.68
N GLU A 2 -13.10 -8.36 18.55
CA GLU A 2 -12.12 -7.57 17.80
C GLU A 2 -12.06 -8.14 16.37
N TYR A 3 -12.39 -7.31 15.38
CA TYR A 3 -12.30 -7.70 13.98
C TYR A 3 -10.90 -7.44 13.45
N ILE A 4 -10.29 -8.43 12.83
CA ILE A 4 -9.01 -8.27 12.13
C ILE A 4 -9.29 -7.72 10.73
N PHE A 5 -8.73 -6.56 10.43
CA PHE A 5 -8.73 -5.98 9.09
C PHE A 5 -7.39 -5.33 8.78
N ASN A 6 -6.58 -6.00 8.00
CA ASN A 6 -5.26 -5.53 7.57
C ASN A 6 -5.37 -4.85 6.20
N ALA A 7 -5.37 -3.52 6.17
CA ALA A 7 -5.42 -2.77 4.93
C ALA A 7 -4.24 -3.15 4.02
N GLN A 8 -4.56 -3.60 2.81
CA GLN A 8 -3.56 -4.01 1.81
C GLN A 8 -3.33 -2.91 0.79
N LYS A 9 -2.10 -2.83 0.27
CA LYS A 9 -1.70 -1.94 -0.82
C LYS A 9 -1.13 -2.74 -1.98
N THR A 10 -1.27 -2.22 -3.19
CA THR A 10 -0.70 -2.82 -4.41
C THR A 10 -0.06 -1.75 -5.28
N LYS A 11 1.02 -2.15 -5.97
CA LYS A 11 1.64 -1.37 -7.05
C LYS A 11 1.21 -1.87 -8.44
N ASP A 12 0.55 -3.02 -8.51
CA ASP A 12 0.35 -3.80 -9.74
C ASP A 12 -1.01 -3.56 -10.39
N SER A 13 -1.96 -2.89 -9.70
CA SER A 13 -3.21 -2.50 -10.35
C SER A 13 -2.98 -1.40 -11.39
N GLN A 14 -3.86 -1.33 -12.38
CA GLN A 14 -3.78 -0.31 -13.42
C GLN A 14 -3.76 1.10 -12.83
N GLU A 15 -4.62 1.37 -11.85
CA GLU A 15 -4.71 2.66 -11.16
C GLU A 15 -3.42 3.00 -10.41
N ALA A 16 -2.78 2.00 -9.77
CA ALA A 16 -1.51 2.20 -9.08
C ALA A 16 -0.38 2.51 -10.07
N GLN A 17 -0.34 1.84 -11.20
CA GLN A 17 0.66 2.09 -12.25
C GLN A 17 0.48 3.47 -12.91
N GLU A 18 -0.74 3.88 -13.18
CA GLU A 18 -1.05 5.22 -13.68
C GLU A 18 -0.64 6.29 -12.65
N TYR A 19 -0.99 6.10 -11.38
CA TYR A 19 -0.58 6.99 -10.28
C TYR A 19 0.94 7.12 -10.17
N ILE A 20 1.67 6.00 -10.26
CA ILE A 20 3.14 6.00 -10.22
C ILE A 20 3.69 6.80 -11.39
N LYS A 21 3.22 6.54 -12.61
CA LYS A 21 3.68 7.20 -13.84
C LYS A 21 3.43 8.72 -13.82
N GLU A 22 2.32 9.16 -13.25
CA GLU A 22 1.95 10.57 -13.20
C GLU A 22 2.64 11.34 -12.06
N ARG A 23 2.92 10.68 -10.95
CA ARG A 23 3.35 11.37 -9.73
C ARG A 23 4.85 11.26 -9.45
N PHE A 24 5.48 10.13 -9.76
CA PHE A 24 6.90 9.90 -9.48
C PHE A 24 7.77 10.28 -10.67
N ILE A 25 7.79 11.57 -10.99
CA ILE A 25 8.43 12.15 -12.19
C ILE A 25 9.63 13.03 -11.87
N TYR A 26 9.96 13.23 -10.60
CA TYR A 26 11.06 14.09 -10.17
C TYR A 26 12.28 13.27 -9.79
N ASP A 27 13.47 13.82 -10.07
CA ASP A 27 14.77 13.26 -9.74
C ASP A 27 15.72 14.40 -9.40
N ASP A 28 16.50 14.26 -8.34
CA ASP A 28 17.54 15.24 -7.97
C ASP A 28 18.88 14.97 -8.67
N GLY A 29 18.93 14.03 -9.62
CA GLY A 29 20.11 13.66 -10.39
C GLY A 29 20.85 12.42 -9.86
N ASP A 30 20.28 11.71 -8.90
CA ASP A 30 20.79 10.46 -8.35
C ASP A 30 20.06 9.21 -8.91
N GLY A 31 19.09 9.41 -9.82
CA GLY A 31 18.28 8.36 -10.42
C GLY A 31 17.14 7.87 -9.52
N ARG A 32 16.91 8.52 -8.39
CA ARG A 32 15.91 8.14 -7.41
C ARG A 32 14.62 8.95 -7.61
N LEU A 33 13.63 8.35 -8.25
CA LEU A 33 12.37 9.02 -8.55
C LEU A 33 11.55 9.30 -7.29
N TYR A 34 10.90 10.48 -7.26
CA TYR A 34 10.02 10.86 -6.16
C TYR A 34 8.79 11.66 -6.63
N SER A 35 7.74 11.68 -5.81
CA SER A 35 6.59 12.58 -5.92
C SER A 35 6.77 13.79 -4.99
N ARG A 36 6.06 14.89 -5.30
CA ARG A 36 6.02 16.12 -4.49
C ARG A 36 4.66 16.26 -3.82
N ASP A 37 4.57 15.80 -2.58
CA ASP A 37 3.32 15.78 -1.85
C ASP A 37 3.11 17.05 -1.02
N PRO A 38 1.86 17.52 -0.86
CA PRO A 38 1.58 18.71 -0.07
C PRO A 38 1.87 18.45 1.42
N VAL A 39 2.43 19.47 2.09
CA VAL A 39 2.63 19.49 3.54
C VAL A 39 1.67 20.47 4.23
N THR A 40 0.47 20.61 3.68
CA THR A 40 -0.59 21.46 4.23
C THR A 40 -1.46 20.65 5.18
N ASN A 41 -1.79 21.21 6.33
CA ASN A 41 -2.70 20.60 7.30
C ASN A 41 -4.08 20.32 6.65
N PRO A 42 -4.54 19.06 6.61
CA PRO A 42 -5.82 18.69 6.02
C PRO A 42 -7.03 19.02 6.92
N ALA A 43 -6.79 19.41 8.18
CA ALA A 43 -7.86 19.72 9.14
C ALA A 43 -8.78 20.86 8.64
N SER A 44 -10.05 20.81 9.05
CA SER A 44 -11.01 21.87 8.72
C SER A 44 -10.71 23.18 9.41
N VAL A 45 -10.07 23.13 10.59
CA VAL A 45 -9.76 24.29 11.44
C VAL A 45 -8.24 24.43 11.54
N PRO A 46 -7.71 25.68 11.55
CA PRO A 46 -6.29 25.94 11.78
C PRO A 46 -5.81 25.39 13.13
N THR A 47 -4.61 24.81 13.14
CA THR A 47 -3.96 24.34 14.37
C THR A 47 -2.83 25.31 14.71
N PRO A 48 -2.92 26.10 15.80
CA PRO A 48 -1.95 27.16 16.11
C PRO A 48 -0.49 26.69 16.17
N SER A 49 -0.22 25.52 16.73
CA SER A 49 1.13 24.94 16.83
C SER A 49 1.74 24.55 15.47
N LEU A 50 0.94 24.46 14.42
CA LEU A 50 1.38 24.14 13.06
C LEU A 50 1.51 25.38 12.17
N ILE A 51 1.26 26.59 12.73
CA ILE A 51 1.39 27.87 12.03
C ILE A 51 2.74 28.50 12.41
N TYR A 52 3.77 28.20 11.62
CA TYR A 52 5.13 28.71 11.81
C TYR A 52 5.80 28.97 10.44
N GLU A 53 6.71 29.92 10.39
CA GLU A 53 7.55 30.16 9.23
C GLU A 53 8.71 29.16 9.20
N TYR A 54 9.03 28.61 8.02
CA TYR A 54 10.12 27.67 7.84
C TYR A 54 11.04 28.09 6.69
N LYS A 55 12.30 28.43 6.98
CA LYS A 55 13.31 28.89 6.00
C LYS A 55 12.81 30.00 5.05
N GLY A 56 12.02 30.95 5.56
CA GLY A 56 11.44 32.06 4.80
C GLY A 56 10.20 31.71 3.99
N TYR A 57 9.65 30.48 4.14
CA TYR A 57 8.35 30.11 3.58
C TYR A 57 7.24 30.32 4.61
N LYS A 58 6.21 31.04 4.19
CA LYS A 58 5.04 31.28 5.03
C LYS A 58 4.17 30.02 5.18
N PRO A 59 3.59 29.80 6.36
CA PRO A 59 2.69 28.68 6.56
C PRO A 59 1.43 28.80 5.71
N PRO A 60 0.80 27.66 5.34
CA PRO A 60 -0.58 27.67 4.86
C PRO A 60 -1.54 28.28 5.90
N ILE A 61 -2.70 28.75 5.47
CA ILE A 61 -3.71 29.36 6.36
C ILE A 61 -4.08 28.42 7.53
N LYS A 62 -4.14 27.11 7.28
CA LYS A 62 -4.47 26.09 8.29
C LYS A 62 -3.25 25.54 9.03
N GLY A 63 -2.05 26.04 8.70
CA GLY A 63 -0.77 25.51 9.19
C GLY A 63 -0.20 24.41 8.30
N TRP A 64 1.01 23.98 8.65
CA TRP A 64 1.66 22.82 8.05
C TRP A 64 0.99 21.53 8.52
N ALA A 65 1.22 20.42 7.82
CA ALA A 65 0.71 19.12 8.23
C ALA A 65 1.51 18.50 9.41
N PHE A 66 2.67 19.09 9.75
CA PHE A 66 3.65 18.51 10.67
C PHE A 66 4.23 19.57 11.59
N SER A 67 4.78 19.12 12.74
CA SER A 67 5.46 19.99 13.70
C SER A 67 6.75 20.59 13.09
N TYR A 68 7.26 21.64 13.72
CA TYR A 68 8.53 22.25 13.32
C TYR A 68 9.69 21.24 13.39
N GLU A 69 9.73 20.40 14.41
CA GLU A 69 10.73 19.36 14.63
C GLU A 69 10.72 18.35 13.49
N THR A 70 9.53 17.84 13.12
CA THR A 70 9.39 16.90 12.00
C THR A 70 9.79 17.52 10.66
N MET A 71 9.44 18.80 10.44
CA MET A 71 9.87 19.52 9.22
C MET A 71 11.39 19.63 9.17
N LYS A 72 12.06 19.89 10.31
CA LYS A 72 13.51 19.97 10.40
C LYS A 72 14.18 18.62 10.15
N GLU A 73 13.68 17.56 10.74
CA GLU A 73 14.18 16.19 10.51
C GLU A 73 14.12 15.81 9.01
N TRP A 74 13.00 16.13 8.34
CA TRP A 74 12.85 15.86 6.91
C TRP A 74 13.75 16.73 6.03
N ASP A 75 13.98 17.97 6.42
CA ASP A 75 14.91 18.85 5.74
C ASP A 75 16.35 18.30 5.82
N GLU A 76 16.78 17.93 7.02
CA GLU A 76 18.10 17.32 7.26
C GLU A 76 18.27 15.99 6.52
N ALA A 77 17.19 15.23 6.38
CA ALA A 77 17.16 13.99 5.61
C ALA A 77 16.99 14.19 4.08
N GLY A 78 16.97 15.44 3.58
CA GLY A 78 16.78 15.73 2.15
C GLY A 78 15.38 15.40 1.61
N ARG A 79 14.38 15.24 2.50
CA ARG A 79 13.02 14.84 2.15
C ARG A 79 12.07 15.99 1.85
N LEU A 80 12.58 17.22 1.79
CA LEU A 80 11.79 18.39 1.42
C LEU A 80 12.24 18.95 0.07
N TYR A 81 11.28 19.40 -0.69
CA TYR A 81 11.49 20.21 -1.88
C TYR A 81 11.14 21.66 -1.55
N PHE A 82 12.08 22.56 -1.82
CA PHE A 82 11.95 23.99 -1.61
C PHE A 82 11.84 24.68 -2.97
N PRO A 83 10.66 25.22 -3.35
CA PRO A 83 10.53 26.03 -4.56
C PRO A 83 11.44 27.29 -4.49
N GLU A 84 11.94 27.75 -5.64
CA GLU A 84 12.72 29.00 -5.70
C GLU A 84 11.89 30.23 -5.27
N ASP A 85 10.63 30.27 -5.72
CA ASP A 85 9.68 31.30 -5.30
C ASP A 85 9.14 31.01 -3.89
N LYS A 86 9.48 31.89 -2.93
CA LYS A 86 9.05 31.79 -1.52
C LYS A 86 7.54 31.96 -1.30
N ASN A 87 6.79 32.38 -2.31
CA ASN A 87 5.32 32.41 -2.26
C ASN A 87 4.70 31.03 -2.54
N GLN A 88 5.45 30.12 -3.13
CA GLN A 88 5.06 28.73 -3.29
C GLN A 88 5.26 27.95 -1.98
N ARG A 89 4.65 26.77 -1.90
CA ARG A 89 4.70 25.96 -0.70
C ARG A 89 5.76 24.87 -0.78
N ILE A 90 6.42 24.63 0.32
CA ILE A 90 7.28 23.46 0.51
C ILE A 90 6.48 22.20 0.18
N ARG A 91 7.13 21.19 -0.37
CA ARG A 91 6.57 19.87 -0.65
C ARG A 91 7.41 18.78 0.02
N ARG A 92 6.77 17.70 0.41
CA ARG A 92 7.48 16.49 0.85
C ARG A 92 7.84 15.65 -0.37
N LYS A 93 9.07 15.12 -0.39
CA LYS A 93 9.48 14.09 -1.34
C LYS A 93 9.06 12.73 -0.80
N THR A 94 8.26 11.99 -1.55
CA THR A 94 7.95 10.59 -1.30
C THR A 94 8.64 9.79 -2.39
N PHE A 95 9.60 8.95 -2.03
CA PHE A 95 10.40 8.20 -2.98
C PHE A 95 9.68 6.95 -3.48
N LEU A 96 9.86 6.62 -4.77
CA LEU A 96 9.20 5.47 -5.41
C LEU A 96 9.65 4.13 -4.81
N ASP A 97 10.90 4.01 -4.42
CA ASP A 97 11.45 2.81 -3.79
C ASP A 97 10.86 2.56 -2.39
N GLU A 98 10.43 3.61 -1.69
CA GLU A 98 9.76 3.55 -0.40
C GLU A 98 8.22 3.51 -0.52
N TYR A 99 7.68 3.74 -1.71
CA TYR A 99 6.24 3.75 -1.92
C TYR A 99 5.65 2.35 -1.87
N GLU A 100 4.71 2.12 -0.97
CA GLU A 100 4.11 0.79 -0.74
C GLU A 100 2.99 0.44 -1.74
N GLY A 101 2.47 1.41 -2.46
CA GLY A 101 1.36 1.23 -3.40
C GLY A 101 0.09 1.96 -3.01
N GLN A 102 -0.93 1.83 -3.85
CA GLN A 102 -2.29 2.33 -3.58
C GLN A 102 -3.06 1.34 -2.71
N PRO A 103 -3.95 1.84 -1.83
CA PRO A 103 -4.89 0.96 -1.13
C PRO A 103 -5.69 0.14 -2.14
N ILE A 104 -5.81 -1.16 -1.86
CA ILE A 104 -6.62 -2.05 -2.71
C ILE A 104 -8.08 -1.62 -2.65
N GLN A 105 -8.68 -1.47 -3.83
CA GLN A 105 -10.09 -1.11 -4.00
C GLN A 105 -10.98 -2.36 -4.06
N ASN A 106 -12.26 -2.17 -4.29
CA ASN A 106 -13.23 -3.25 -4.42
C ASN A 106 -13.19 -3.98 -5.79
N LEU A 107 -12.54 -3.40 -6.79
CA LEU A 107 -12.27 -4.05 -8.08
C LEU A 107 -10.80 -4.44 -8.17
N TRP A 108 -10.52 -5.72 -8.37
CA TRP A 108 -9.17 -6.27 -8.40
C TRP A 108 -8.77 -6.62 -9.84
N THR A 109 -8.05 -5.72 -10.49
CA THR A 109 -7.63 -5.83 -11.88
C THR A 109 -6.24 -6.46 -12.04
N ASP A 110 -5.53 -6.69 -10.94
CA ASP A 110 -4.18 -7.22 -10.85
C ASP A 110 -4.10 -8.72 -10.51
N ILE A 111 -5.25 -9.38 -10.36
CA ILE A 111 -5.35 -10.83 -10.16
C ILE A 111 -5.92 -11.48 -11.41
N TYR A 112 -5.10 -12.31 -12.06
CA TYR A 112 -5.48 -12.99 -13.29
C TYR A 112 -5.86 -14.45 -13.03
N VAL A 113 -6.63 -15.04 -13.95
CA VAL A 113 -6.92 -16.47 -13.95
C VAL A 113 -5.63 -17.27 -14.12
N ILE A 114 -5.58 -18.49 -13.52
CA ILE A 114 -4.44 -19.36 -13.63
C ILE A 114 -4.26 -19.79 -15.10
N ASN A 115 -3.06 -19.61 -15.62
CA ASN A 115 -2.68 -20.20 -16.90
C ASN A 115 -2.41 -21.70 -16.70
N SER A 116 -2.85 -22.54 -17.64
CA SER A 116 -2.63 -23.99 -17.60
C SER A 116 -1.16 -24.44 -17.45
N GLN A 117 -0.22 -23.56 -17.81
CA GLN A 117 1.22 -23.80 -17.65
C GLN A 117 1.81 -23.17 -16.37
N ALA A 118 0.96 -22.58 -15.50
CA ALA A 118 1.44 -21.99 -14.26
C ALA A 118 1.90 -23.08 -13.29
N LYS A 119 3.00 -22.80 -12.55
CA LYS A 119 3.56 -23.72 -11.56
C LYS A 119 2.61 -24.07 -10.42
N GLU A 120 1.64 -23.18 -10.15
CA GLU A 120 0.61 -23.38 -9.14
C GLU A 120 -0.58 -24.22 -9.61
N SER A 121 -0.64 -24.57 -10.92
CA SER A 121 -1.73 -25.37 -11.47
C SER A 121 -1.71 -26.79 -10.91
N THR A 122 -2.84 -27.24 -10.38
CA THR A 122 -3.05 -28.62 -9.86
C THR A 122 -3.95 -29.44 -10.76
N ASP A 123 -4.25 -28.95 -11.98
CA ASP A 123 -5.24 -29.52 -12.92
C ASP A 123 -6.67 -29.62 -12.35
N TYR A 124 -6.94 -28.98 -11.24
CA TYR A 124 -8.28 -28.88 -10.68
C TYR A 124 -9.10 -27.81 -11.43
N ALA A 125 -10.21 -28.21 -12.06
CA ALA A 125 -10.94 -27.40 -13.04
C ALA A 125 -11.41 -26.01 -12.54
N THR A 126 -11.63 -25.86 -11.23
CA THR A 126 -12.12 -24.61 -10.62
C THR A 126 -11.10 -24.00 -9.65
N GLN A 127 -9.82 -24.35 -9.75
CA GLN A 127 -8.77 -23.80 -8.91
C GLN A 127 -8.74 -22.27 -9.00
N LYS A 128 -8.61 -21.61 -7.85
CA LYS A 128 -8.41 -20.18 -7.75
C LYS A 128 -6.92 -19.84 -7.68
N PRO A 129 -6.49 -18.66 -8.18
CA PRO A 129 -5.09 -18.23 -8.07
C PRO A 129 -4.66 -18.09 -6.61
N GLU A 130 -3.43 -18.48 -6.30
CA GLU A 130 -2.85 -18.30 -4.96
C GLU A 130 -2.88 -16.82 -4.54
N SER A 131 -2.64 -15.87 -5.46
CA SER A 131 -2.67 -14.43 -5.21
C SER A 131 -4.02 -13.91 -4.71
N LEU A 132 -5.13 -14.55 -5.13
CA LEU A 132 -6.47 -14.23 -4.63
C LEU A 132 -6.61 -14.63 -3.16
N LEU A 133 -6.22 -15.85 -2.83
CA LEU A 133 -6.33 -16.37 -1.46
C LEU A 133 -5.33 -15.65 -0.53
N GLU A 134 -4.13 -15.33 -1.03
CA GLU A 134 -3.14 -14.55 -0.29
C GLU A 134 -3.71 -13.19 0.14
N ARG A 135 -4.34 -12.48 -0.78
CA ARG A 135 -4.99 -11.18 -0.49
C ARG A 135 -6.07 -11.30 0.56
N ILE A 136 -6.98 -12.26 0.40
CA ILE A 136 -8.09 -12.49 1.34
C ILE A 136 -7.56 -12.84 2.73
N ILE A 137 -6.62 -13.79 2.82
CA ILE A 137 -6.08 -14.29 4.07
C ILE A 137 -5.28 -13.18 4.79
N LYS A 138 -4.42 -12.44 4.09
CA LYS A 138 -3.66 -11.32 4.68
C LYS A 138 -4.57 -10.21 5.20
N THR A 139 -5.67 -9.92 4.50
CA THR A 139 -6.59 -8.85 4.91
C THR A 139 -7.37 -9.22 6.16
N SER A 140 -7.74 -10.50 6.35
CA SER A 140 -8.70 -10.94 7.36
C SER A 140 -8.11 -11.80 8.47
N SER A 141 -6.78 -11.96 8.53
CA SER A 141 -6.13 -12.78 9.55
C SER A 141 -4.69 -12.34 9.83
N ASP A 142 -4.21 -12.65 11.03
CA ASP A 142 -2.81 -12.49 11.45
C ASP A 142 -2.10 -13.84 11.52
N ASP A 143 -0.77 -13.80 11.75
CA ASP A 143 0.04 -15.00 11.91
C ASP A 143 -0.48 -15.88 13.06
N GLY A 144 -0.51 -17.19 12.82
CA GLY A 144 -1.00 -18.17 13.79
C GLY A 144 -2.52 -18.32 13.86
N CYS A 145 -3.31 -17.49 13.17
CA CYS A 145 -4.76 -17.68 13.02
C CYS A 145 -5.10 -19.02 12.34
N ILE A 146 -6.31 -19.49 12.54
CA ILE A 146 -6.84 -20.70 11.87
C ILE A 146 -7.71 -20.26 10.71
N ILE A 147 -7.38 -20.72 9.52
CA ILE A 147 -8.15 -20.54 8.27
C ILE A 147 -8.92 -21.84 8.02
N ALA A 148 -10.24 -21.75 7.94
CA ALA A 148 -11.09 -22.92 7.66
C ALA A 148 -11.76 -22.77 6.29
N ASP A 149 -11.60 -23.78 5.44
CA ASP A 149 -12.26 -23.87 4.14
C ASP A 149 -12.95 -25.24 4.04
N PHE A 150 -14.29 -25.20 4.10
CA PHE A 150 -15.13 -26.40 4.06
C PHE A 150 -15.50 -26.87 2.65
N PHE A 151 -15.02 -26.14 1.62
CA PHE A 151 -15.19 -26.44 0.21
C PHE A 151 -13.87 -26.22 -0.54
N GLY A 152 -12.78 -26.71 0.05
CA GLY A 152 -11.40 -26.33 -0.27
C GLY A 152 -10.88 -26.79 -1.64
N GLY A 153 -11.60 -27.68 -2.33
CA GLY A 153 -11.31 -28.10 -3.70
C GLY A 153 -9.85 -28.53 -3.91
N SER A 154 -9.12 -27.75 -4.71
CA SER A 154 -7.70 -27.99 -5.01
C SER A 154 -6.73 -27.82 -3.82
N GLY A 155 -7.22 -27.41 -2.64
CA GLY A 155 -6.38 -27.16 -1.47
C GLY A 155 -5.59 -25.85 -1.49
N VAL A 156 -5.84 -24.97 -2.45
CA VAL A 156 -5.11 -23.69 -2.57
C VAL A 156 -5.23 -22.82 -1.32
N THR A 157 -6.40 -22.79 -0.67
CA THR A 157 -6.59 -22.07 0.60
C THR A 157 -5.64 -22.57 1.69
N ALA A 158 -5.53 -23.89 1.84
CA ALA A 158 -4.64 -24.53 2.81
C ALA A 158 -3.16 -24.26 2.49
N ALA A 159 -2.79 -24.37 1.21
CA ALA A 159 -1.43 -24.10 0.75
C ALA A 159 -1.00 -22.65 1.04
N VAL A 160 -1.86 -21.68 0.73
CA VAL A 160 -1.58 -20.27 0.97
C VAL A 160 -1.58 -19.94 2.46
N ALA A 161 -2.54 -20.45 3.25
CA ALA A 161 -2.55 -20.29 4.70
C ALA A 161 -1.23 -20.77 5.33
N ASN A 162 -0.75 -21.95 4.93
CA ASN A 162 0.52 -22.50 5.40
C ASN A 162 1.72 -21.61 5.00
N LYS A 163 1.80 -21.15 3.75
CA LYS A 163 2.85 -20.23 3.27
C LYS A 163 2.90 -18.93 4.07
N LEU A 164 1.74 -18.47 4.54
CA LEU A 164 1.60 -17.24 5.30
C LEU A 164 1.69 -17.44 6.83
N GLY A 165 2.10 -18.62 7.32
CA GLY A 165 2.23 -18.89 8.76
C GLY A 165 0.91 -19.04 9.51
N ARG A 166 -0.21 -19.30 8.79
CA ARG A 166 -1.51 -19.58 9.38
C ARG A 166 -1.69 -21.08 9.52
N LYS A 167 -2.48 -21.49 10.51
CA LYS A 167 -3.00 -22.87 10.60
C LYS A 167 -4.18 -23.02 9.66
N PHE A 168 -4.51 -24.25 9.23
CA PHE A 168 -5.66 -24.44 8.35
C PHE A 168 -6.47 -25.67 8.71
N ILE A 169 -7.75 -25.61 8.35
CA ILE A 169 -8.68 -26.74 8.33
C ILE A 169 -9.21 -26.80 6.90
N HIS A 170 -8.94 -27.91 6.21
CA HIS A 170 -9.39 -28.12 4.84
C HIS A 170 -10.38 -29.28 4.82
N CYS A 171 -11.54 -29.06 4.21
CA CYS A 171 -12.55 -30.08 3.96
C CYS A 171 -13.03 -29.98 2.51
N ASP A 172 -13.27 -31.12 1.90
CA ASP A 172 -13.92 -31.25 0.60
C ASP A 172 -14.59 -32.63 0.49
N ILE A 173 -15.57 -32.77 -0.38
CA ILE A 173 -16.24 -34.03 -0.66
C ILE A 173 -15.64 -34.81 -1.86
N GLY A 174 -14.77 -34.13 -2.62
CA GLY A 174 -14.09 -34.70 -3.79
C GLY A 174 -13.03 -35.71 -3.42
N LEU A 175 -12.95 -36.80 -4.18
CA LEU A 175 -11.89 -37.83 -3.99
C LEU A 175 -10.49 -37.36 -4.44
N ASN A 176 -10.42 -36.21 -5.17
CA ASN A 176 -9.20 -35.65 -5.73
C ASN A 176 -8.91 -34.22 -5.18
N SER A 177 -9.38 -33.94 -3.99
CA SER A 177 -9.12 -32.70 -3.27
C SER A 177 -7.97 -32.83 -2.27
#